data_06a6055d03b754d94a9c4875ce006023
#
_entry.id   06a6055d03b754d94a9c4875ce006023
#
_cell.length_a   1.000
_cell.length_b   1.000
_cell.length_c   1.000
_cell.angle_alpha   90.00
_cell.angle_beta   90.00
_cell.angle_gamma   90.00
#
_symmetry.space_group_name_H-M   'P 1'
#
loop_
_entity.id
_entity.type
_entity.pdbx_description
1 polymer ?
#
loop_
_entity_poly.entity_id
_entity_poly.type
_entity_poly.pdbx_seq_one_letter_code
_entity_poly.pdbx_strand_id
1 'polypeptide(L)'
;MFRIEYQTQRLSLRFFMVMLVLFFFQTALGLLLSAQHLDPMLLAGTLSFNVIRTQHLNLAIFWILCGFIGTILFVGPLLSKRELAAPWMIKFLFYALLAVVAWNLATQMLAQQGVAGWWMGQPMLQEGLEYLEAGRIADVVILIGFA
;
A
#
# COMPACT_ATOMS: atom_id res chain seq x y z
N MET A 1 -0.43 29.52 14.52
CA MET A 1 -1.27 28.92 13.49
C MET A 1 -0.35 28.40 12.39
N PHE A 2 -0.31 27.08 12.15
CA PHE A 2 0.52 26.50 11.07
C PHE A 2 -0.01 26.96 9.72
N ARG A 3 0.80 27.66 8.95
CA ARG A 3 0.46 28.15 7.62
C ARG A 3 1.15 27.27 6.59
N ILE A 4 0.38 26.73 5.66
CA ILE A 4 0.93 25.99 4.51
C ILE A 4 1.48 27.02 3.53
N GLU A 5 2.80 27.11 3.43
CA GLU A 5 3.49 28.12 2.61
C GLU A 5 3.99 27.53 1.29
N TYR A 6 4.32 26.24 1.27
CA TYR A 6 4.95 25.56 0.15
C TYR A 6 3.98 24.65 -0.62
N GLN A 7 4.16 24.58 -1.94
CA GLN A 7 3.38 23.67 -2.78
C GLN A 7 3.60 22.21 -2.41
N THR A 8 4.82 21.84 -2.05
CA THR A 8 5.19 20.50 -1.58
C THR A 8 4.37 20.09 -0.36
N GLN A 9 4.13 20.99 0.59
CA GLN A 9 3.29 20.71 1.75
C GLN A 9 1.83 20.42 1.37
N ARG A 10 1.29 21.11 0.36
CA ARG A 10 -0.06 20.80 -0.16
C ARG A 10 -0.11 19.43 -0.82
N LEU A 11 0.96 19.04 -1.53
CA LEU A 11 1.06 17.72 -2.14
C LEU A 11 1.20 16.62 -1.09
N SER A 12 1.94 16.87 0.01
CA SER A 12 2.10 15.90 1.10
C SER A 12 0.78 15.54 1.78
N LEU A 13 -0.18 16.46 1.84
CA LEU A 13 -1.51 16.18 2.39
C LEU A 13 -2.22 15.03 1.67
N ARG A 14 -1.96 14.83 0.37
CA ARG A 14 -2.52 13.71 -0.39
C ARG A 14 -2.00 12.36 0.14
N PHE A 15 -0.72 12.30 0.50
CA PHE A 15 -0.12 11.09 1.09
C PHE A 15 -0.74 10.79 2.46
N PHE A 16 -0.97 11.81 3.31
CA PHE A 16 -1.66 11.60 4.59
C PHE A 16 -3.11 11.15 4.41
N MET A 17 -3.82 11.69 3.41
CA MET A 17 -5.18 11.22 3.10
C MET A 17 -5.19 9.75 2.69
N VAL A 18 -4.28 9.35 1.79
CA VAL A 18 -4.14 7.95 1.38
C VAL A 18 -3.73 7.08 2.55
N MET A 19 -2.78 7.52 3.38
CA MET A 19 -2.38 6.83 4.62
C MET A 19 -3.61 6.49 5.49
N LEU A 20 -4.47 7.46 5.75
CA LEU A 20 -5.67 7.26 6.59
C LEU A 20 -6.66 6.27 5.94
N VAL A 21 -6.86 6.37 4.63
CA VAL A 21 -7.73 5.44 3.89
C VAL A 21 -7.18 4.02 3.94
N LEU A 22 -5.89 3.83 3.67
CA LEU A 22 -5.25 2.52 3.71
C LEU A 22 -5.26 1.93 5.13
N PHE A 23 -5.00 2.76 6.16
CA PHE A 23 -5.09 2.36 7.55
C PHE A 23 -6.50 1.89 7.92
N PHE A 24 -7.54 2.60 7.47
CA PHE A 24 -8.93 2.18 7.67
C PHE A 24 -9.21 0.81 7.06
N PHE A 25 -8.84 0.60 5.80
CA PHE A 25 -9.01 -0.70 5.14
C PHE A 25 -8.19 -1.80 5.81
N GLN A 26 -6.95 -1.52 6.18
CA GLN A 26 -6.08 -2.45 6.91
C GLN A 26 -6.74 -2.89 8.23
N THR A 27 -7.30 -1.96 8.99
CA THR A 27 -8.00 -2.25 10.24
C THR A 27 -9.25 -3.10 10.00
N ALA A 28 -10.04 -2.78 8.97
CA ALA A 28 -11.21 -3.56 8.60
C ALA A 28 -10.86 -5.01 8.22
N LEU A 29 -9.77 -5.20 7.44
CA LEU A 29 -9.28 -6.54 7.12
C LEU A 29 -8.77 -7.28 8.36
N GLY A 30 -8.15 -6.60 9.32
CA GLY A 30 -7.73 -7.19 10.58
C GLY A 30 -8.91 -7.69 11.43
N LEU A 31 -10.00 -6.93 11.47
CA LEU A 31 -11.23 -7.36 12.12
C LEU A 31 -11.86 -8.58 11.43
N LEU A 32 -11.85 -8.58 10.10
CA LEU A 32 -12.33 -9.71 9.31
C LEU A 32 -11.49 -10.98 9.54
N LEU A 33 -10.16 -10.85 9.62
CA LEU A 33 -9.27 -11.95 9.98
C LEU A 33 -9.61 -12.54 11.36
N SER A 34 -9.83 -11.66 12.34
CA SER A 34 -10.23 -12.09 13.69
C SER A 34 -11.57 -12.84 13.67
N ALA A 35 -12.52 -12.36 12.86
CA ALA A 35 -13.82 -13.03 12.70
C ALA A 35 -13.67 -14.40 12.01
N GLN A 36 -12.86 -14.50 10.96
CA GLN A 36 -12.57 -15.79 10.30
C GLN A 36 -11.79 -16.77 11.17
N HIS A 37 -11.03 -16.28 12.15
CA HIS A 37 -10.40 -17.16 13.13
C HIS A 37 -11.42 -17.83 14.05
N LEU A 38 -12.53 -17.17 14.35
CA LEU A 38 -13.65 -17.72 15.14
C LEU A 38 -14.56 -18.60 14.29
N ASP A 39 -14.84 -18.17 13.06
CA ASP A 39 -15.64 -18.91 12.08
C ASP A 39 -14.90 -19.02 10.74
N PRO A 40 -14.15 -20.12 10.51
CA PRO A 40 -13.37 -20.31 9.29
C PRO A 40 -14.18 -20.34 8.00
N MET A 41 -15.50 -20.54 8.08
CA MET A 41 -16.39 -20.56 6.91
C MET A 41 -16.89 -19.16 6.54
N LEU A 42 -16.68 -18.16 7.39
CA LEU A 42 -17.08 -16.79 7.13
C LEU A 42 -16.38 -16.25 5.86
N LEU A 43 -17.15 -16.02 4.80
CA LEU A 43 -16.66 -15.52 3.50
C LEU A 43 -15.59 -16.39 2.81
N ALA A 44 -15.34 -17.62 3.25
CA ALA A 44 -14.28 -18.49 2.72
C ALA A 44 -14.40 -18.73 1.19
N GLY A 45 -15.63 -18.70 0.63
CA GLY A 45 -15.85 -18.85 -0.81
C GLY A 45 -15.51 -17.62 -1.66
N THR A 46 -15.42 -16.43 -1.04
CA THR A 46 -15.17 -15.16 -1.74
C THR A 46 -13.85 -14.52 -1.36
N LEU A 47 -13.47 -14.63 -0.09
CA LEU A 47 -12.26 -14.05 0.49
C LEU A 47 -11.62 -15.09 1.42
N SER A 48 -10.58 -15.77 0.92
CA SER A 48 -9.85 -16.73 1.75
C SER A 48 -9.06 -16.02 2.84
N PHE A 49 -8.88 -16.69 3.97
CA PHE A 49 -8.08 -16.20 5.10
C PHE A 49 -6.68 -15.73 4.65
N ASN A 50 -6.01 -16.50 3.80
CA ASN A 50 -4.67 -16.18 3.32
C ASN A 50 -4.62 -14.89 2.51
N VAL A 51 -5.59 -14.66 1.62
CA VAL A 51 -5.67 -13.42 0.83
C VAL A 51 -5.91 -12.21 1.73
N ILE A 52 -6.85 -12.31 2.68
CA ILE A 52 -7.12 -11.22 3.62
C ILE A 52 -5.90 -10.92 4.48
N ARG A 53 -5.22 -11.95 4.99
CA ARG A 53 -3.99 -11.81 5.77
C ARG A 53 -2.91 -11.06 4.98
N THR A 54 -2.69 -11.47 3.75
CA THR A 54 -1.71 -10.83 2.87
C THR A 54 -2.05 -9.37 2.58
N GLN A 55 -3.31 -9.10 2.24
CA GLN A 55 -3.75 -7.73 2.01
C GLN A 55 -3.64 -6.88 3.27
N HIS A 56 -4.00 -7.41 4.44
CA HIS A 56 -3.86 -6.73 5.72
C HIS A 56 -2.41 -6.32 6.00
N LEU A 57 -1.46 -7.23 5.77
CA LEU A 57 -0.03 -6.98 6.00
C LEU A 57 0.55 -6.00 4.97
N ASN A 58 0.22 -6.17 3.69
CA ASN A 58 0.70 -5.26 2.65
C ASN A 58 0.13 -3.85 2.81
N LEU A 59 -1.13 -3.70 3.17
CA LEU A 59 -1.72 -2.39 3.47
C LEU A 59 -1.02 -1.72 4.65
N ALA A 60 -0.58 -2.49 5.67
CA ALA A 60 0.20 -1.96 6.78
C ALA A 60 1.50 -1.30 6.30
N ILE A 61 2.24 -1.96 5.40
CA ILE A 61 3.46 -1.39 4.81
C ILE A 61 3.14 -0.13 4.01
N PHE A 62 2.12 -0.16 3.17
CA PHE A 62 1.78 0.97 2.30
C PHE A 62 1.32 2.20 3.07
N TRP A 63 0.48 2.09 4.11
CA TRP A 63 0.08 3.28 4.86
C TRP A 63 1.23 3.86 5.68
N ILE A 64 2.12 3.00 6.23
CA ILE A 64 3.33 3.46 6.92
C ILE A 64 4.22 4.23 5.94
N LEU A 65 4.46 3.67 4.74
CA LEU A 65 5.26 4.32 3.69
C LEU A 65 4.66 5.66 3.28
N CYS A 66 3.34 5.74 3.07
CA CYS A 66 2.64 7.00 2.80
C CYS A 66 2.86 8.03 3.91
N GLY A 67 2.80 7.60 5.18
CA GLY A 67 3.03 8.46 6.34
C GLY A 67 4.45 9.02 6.37
N PHE A 68 5.45 8.18 6.13
CA PHE A 68 6.85 8.62 6.06
C PHE A 68 7.10 9.59 4.91
N ILE A 69 6.67 9.26 3.70
CA ILE A 69 6.81 10.14 2.54
C ILE A 69 6.08 11.47 2.79
N GLY A 70 4.83 11.41 3.26
CA GLY A 70 4.05 12.60 3.61
C GLY A 70 4.77 13.49 4.61
N THR A 71 5.36 12.89 5.65
CA THR A 71 6.09 13.63 6.69
C THR A 71 7.35 14.28 6.14
N ILE A 72 8.16 13.56 5.37
CA ILE A 72 9.39 14.10 4.75
C ILE A 72 9.04 15.27 3.81
N LEU A 73 8.01 15.11 2.98
CA LEU A 73 7.56 16.15 2.06
C LEU A 73 6.94 17.36 2.77
N PHE A 74 6.35 17.17 3.94
CA PHE A 74 5.79 18.26 4.73
C PHE A 74 6.87 19.05 5.48
N VAL A 75 7.79 18.34 6.13
CA VAL A 75 8.81 18.93 7.01
C VAL A 75 10.00 19.46 6.22
N GLY A 76 10.38 18.79 5.12
CA GLY A 76 11.55 19.13 4.32
C GLY A 76 11.62 20.59 3.88
N PRO A 77 10.57 21.16 3.24
CA PRO A 77 10.56 22.57 2.87
C PRO A 77 10.64 23.54 4.05
N LEU A 78 10.08 23.17 5.21
CA LEU A 78 10.16 23.98 6.44
C LEU A 78 11.60 24.09 6.96
N LEU A 79 12.33 22.97 6.96
CA LEU A 79 13.71 22.93 7.43
C LEU A 79 14.67 23.58 6.44
N SER A 80 14.49 23.33 5.14
CA SER A 80 15.35 23.87 4.10
C SER A 80 15.03 25.32 3.74
N LYS A 81 13.87 25.82 4.17
CA LYS A 81 13.30 27.15 3.78
C LYS A 81 13.25 27.33 2.26
N ARG A 82 13.08 26.26 1.53
CA ARG A 82 13.02 26.22 0.07
C ARG A 82 11.98 25.22 -0.42
N GLU A 83 11.33 25.55 -1.54
CA GLU A 83 10.47 24.63 -2.26
C GLU A 83 11.31 23.50 -2.89
N LEU A 84 10.78 22.30 -2.96
CA LEU A 84 11.42 21.20 -3.69
C LEU A 84 11.39 21.49 -5.20
N ALA A 85 12.55 21.29 -5.85
CA ALA A 85 12.77 21.72 -7.23
C ALA A 85 11.90 21.04 -8.29
N ALA A 86 11.26 19.90 -7.96
CA ALA A 86 10.55 19.11 -8.94
C ALA A 86 9.17 18.61 -8.41
N PRO A 87 8.15 19.47 -8.29
CA PRO A 87 6.83 19.07 -7.79
C PRO A 87 6.14 18.02 -8.68
N TRP A 88 6.52 17.91 -9.94
CA TRP A 88 6.02 16.84 -10.83
C TRP A 88 6.49 15.45 -10.41
N MET A 89 7.72 15.31 -9.88
CA MET A 89 8.22 14.04 -9.34
C MET A 89 7.40 13.58 -8.13
N ILE A 90 6.97 14.50 -7.27
CA ILE A 90 6.11 14.19 -6.13
C ILE A 90 4.75 13.66 -6.61
N LYS A 91 4.19 14.28 -7.64
CA LYS A 91 2.95 13.80 -8.26
C LYS A 91 3.14 12.43 -8.89
N PHE A 92 4.25 12.23 -9.62
CA PHE A 92 4.58 10.93 -10.21
C PHE A 92 4.71 9.85 -9.13
N LEU A 93 5.49 10.11 -8.06
CA LEU A 93 5.64 9.20 -6.92
C LEU A 93 4.28 8.85 -6.30
N PHE A 94 3.41 9.85 -6.11
CA PHE A 94 2.08 9.64 -5.56
C PHE A 94 1.24 8.69 -6.42
N TYR A 95 1.17 8.92 -7.72
CA TYR A 95 0.39 8.07 -8.62
C TYR A 95 1.03 6.69 -8.83
N ALA A 96 2.35 6.60 -8.87
CA ALA A 96 3.07 5.33 -8.93
C ALA A 96 2.77 4.48 -7.68
N LEU A 97 2.80 5.08 -6.49
CA LEU A 97 2.45 4.39 -5.25
C LEU A 97 1.00 3.89 -5.26
N LEU A 98 0.04 4.72 -5.70
CA LEU A 98 -1.36 4.29 -5.83
C LEU A 98 -1.52 3.14 -6.83
N ALA A 99 -0.79 3.18 -7.95
CA ALA A 99 -0.82 2.11 -8.94
C ALA A 99 -0.27 0.80 -8.36
N VAL A 100 0.82 0.85 -7.59
CA VAL A 100 1.40 -0.33 -6.91
C VAL A 100 0.42 -0.90 -5.88
N VAL A 101 -0.22 -0.06 -5.07
CA VAL A 101 -1.24 -0.51 -4.10
C VAL A 101 -2.42 -1.19 -4.83
N ALA A 102 -2.96 -0.54 -5.85
CA ALA A 102 -4.08 -1.09 -6.63
C ALA A 102 -3.69 -2.41 -7.32
N TRP A 103 -2.49 -2.47 -7.90
CA TRP A 103 -1.94 -3.69 -8.49
C TRP A 103 -1.85 -4.82 -7.46
N ASN A 104 -1.24 -4.55 -6.31
CA ASN A 104 -1.07 -5.55 -5.25
C ASN A 104 -2.43 -6.12 -4.79
N LEU A 105 -3.41 -5.26 -4.52
CA LEU A 105 -4.74 -5.70 -4.10
C LEU A 105 -5.46 -6.49 -5.21
N ALA A 106 -5.40 -6.03 -6.45
CA ALA A 106 -6.07 -6.66 -7.58
C ALA A 106 -5.47 -8.03 -7.92
N THR A 107 -4.14 -8.14 -7.98
CA THR A 107 -3.46 -9.39 -8.35
C THR A 107 -3.71 -10.52 -7.36
N GLN A 108 -3.78 -10.20 -6.06
CA GLN A 108 -4.08 -11.20 -5.03
C GLN A 108 -5.53 -11.72 -5.13
N MET A 109 -6.49 -10.83 -5.43
CA MET A 109 -7.87 -11.23 -5.66
C MET A 109 -8.01 -12.09 -6.92
N LEU A 110 -7.33 -11.72 -8.02
CA LEU A 110 -7.30 -12.49 -9.26
C LEU A 110 -6.60 -13.84 -9.08
N ALA A 111 -5.53 -13.88 -8.30
CA ALA A 111 -4.81 -15.10 -7.99
C ALA A 111 -5.68 -16.10 -7.21
N GLN A 112 -6.50 -15.64 -6.25
CA GLN A 112 -7.47 -16.49 -5.56
C GLN A 112 -8.49 -17.12 -6.52
N GLN A 113 -8.86 -16.40 -7.57
CA GLN A 113 -9.78 -16.90 -8.60
C GLN A 113 -9.10 -17.79 -9.65
N GLY A 114 -7.80 -18.04 -9.53
CA GLY A 114 -7.02 -18.80 -10.52
C GLY A 114 -6.73 -18.06 -11.83
N VAL A 115 -7.05 -16.76 -11.90
CA VAL A 115 -6.87 -15.94 -13.11
C VAL A 115 -5.44 -15.40 -13.24
N ALA A 116 -4.81 -15.09 -12.11
CA ALA A 116 -3.44 -14.60 -12.09
C ALA A 116 -2.48 -15.74 -11.73
N GLY A 117 -1.44 -15.91 -12.54
CA GLY A 117 -0.38 -16.87 -12.30
C GLY A 117 0.83 -16.23 -11.59
N TRP A 118 1.90 -16.99 -11.54
CA TRP A 118 3.16 -16.66 -10.86
C TRP A 118 3.74 -15.27 -11.14
N TRP A 119 3.55 -14.74 -12.34
CA TRP A 119 4.03 -13.41 -12.72
C TRP A 119 3.24 -12.26 -12.06
N MET A 120 1.96 -12.47 -11.81
CA MET A 120 1.05 -11.43 -11.33
C MET A 120 0.72 -11.57 -9.83
N GLY A 121 1.09 -12.66 -9.22
CA GLY A 121 0.81 -12.98 -7.83
C GLY A 121 0.27 -14.40 -7.67
N GLN A 122 0.52 -15.02 -6.56
CA GLN A 122 -0.05 -16.32 -6.21
C GLN A 122 -0.83 -16.20 -4.91
N PRO A 123 -1.96 -16.93 -4.77
CA PRO A 123 -2.60 -17.04 -3.48
C PRO A 123 -1.63 -17.77 -2.55
N MET A 124 -1.36 -17.16 -1.41
CA MET A 124 -0.39 -17.64 -0.46
C MET A 124 -0.83 -18.89 0.23
N LEU A 125 -0.03 -19.89 0.12
CA LEU A 125 -0.19 -21.15 0.81
C LEU A 125 0.78 -21.29 2.01
N GLN A 126 1.78 -20.42 2.11
CA GLN A 126 2.81 -20.50 3.15
C GLN A 126 2.88 -19.22 3.98
N GLU A 127 2.85 -19.39 5.30
CA GLU A 127 3.08 -18.29 6.24
C GLU A 127 4.51 -17.74 6.12
N GLY A 128 4.66 -16.43 6.22
CA GLY A 128 5.95 -15.75 6.15
C GLY A 128 6.37 -15.29 4.77
N LEU A 129 5.64 -15.66 3.70
CA LEU A 129 5.93 -15.23 2.32
C LEU A 129 5.00 -14.10 1.84
N GLU A 130 4.17 -13.57 2.70
CA GLU A 130 3.12 -12.57 2.40
C GLU A 130 3.66 -11.32 1.71
N TYR A 131 4.92 -11.00 1.94
CA TYR A 131 5.57 -9.82 1.37
C TYR A 131 6.21 -10.06 0.00
N LEU A 132 6.48 -11.33 -0.32
CA LEU A 132 7.20 -11.73 -1.54
C LEU A 132 6.26 -12.14 -2.67
N GLU A 133 4.97 -12.26 -2.40
CA GLU A 133 4.02 -12.86 -3.33
C GLU A 133 3.16 -11.84 -4.10
N ALA A 134 3.61 -10.61 -4.20
CA ALA A 134 3.00 -9.61 -5.09
C ALA A 134 3.23 -9.91 -6.58
N GLY A 135 3.93 -11.03 -6.88
CA GLY A 135 4.29 -11.45 -8.22
C GLY A 135 5.61 -10.85 -8.71
N ARG A 136 6.25 -11.53 -9.66
CA ARG A 136 7.57 -11.14 -10.17
C ARG A 136 7.62 -9.74 -10.79
N ILE A 137 6.53 -9.27 -11.35
CA ILE A 137 6.45 -7.90 -11.89
C ILE A 137 6.59 -6.89 -10.75
N ALA A 138 5.92 -7.12 -9.62
CA ALA A 138 6.04 -6.23 -8.46
C ALA A 138 7.46 -6.27 -7.87
N ASP A 139 8.10 -7.44 -7.80
CA ASP A 139 9.50 -7.58 -7.33
C ASP A 139 10.43 -6.71 -8.17
N VAL A 140 10.29 -6.75 -9.49
CA VAL A 140 11.11 -5.94 -10.41
C VAL A 140 10.83 -4.45 -10.22
N VAL A 141 9.56 -4.04 -10.07
CA VAL A 141 9.18 -2.63 -9.84
C VAL A 141 9.73 -2.14 -8.51
N ILE A 142 9.67 -2.95 -7.45
CA ILE A 142 10.23 -2.62 -6.14
C ILE A 142 11.76 -2.48 -6.25
N LEU A 143 12.42 -3.43 -6.91
CA LEU A 143 13.87 -3.37 -7.11
C LEU A 143 14.30 -2.08 -7.84
N ILE A 144 13.60 -1.70 -8.91
CA ILE A 144 13.88 -0.46 -9.65
C ILE A 144 13.57 0.77 -8.78
N GLY A 145 12.54 0.72 -7.96
CA GLY A 145 12.13 1.83 -7.10
C GLY A 145 13.09 2.12 -5.95
N PHE A 146 13.90 1.12 -5.55
CA PHE A 146 14.91 1.25 -4.48
C PHE A 146 16.34 1.40 -5.01
N ALA A 147 16.58 1.30 -6.31
CA ALA A 147 17.88 1.52 -6.94
C ALA A 147 18.17 3.00 -7.19
#